data_3a00425891fa46703f252f72c78fe915
#
_entry.id   3a00425891fa46703f252f72c78fe915
#
_cell.length_a   1.000
_cell.length_b   1.000
_cell.length_c   1.000
_cell.angle_alpha   90.00
_cell.angle_beta   90.00
_cell.angle_gamma   90.00
#
_symmetry.space_group_name_H-M   'P 1'
#
loop_
_entity.id
_entity.type
_entity.pdbx_description
1 polymer ?
#
loop_
_entity_poly.entity_id
_entity_poly.type
_entity_poly.pdbx_seq_one_letter_code
_entity_poly.pdbx_strand_id
1 'polypeptide(L)'
;MAKRKILVAGASGLVGYGAVRHFAKLPDWEVIAVSRRAPAHLYDARFVSVDLLDENRCRELFGEMSDVTHLAYAALSEKPGIFEGWVDRAQMEVNLTMLRNLFDPLQAAAKNLQHVSLLQGTKAYGAHLAPIPIPARERAPRHPHENFYWLQEDYLRAKQAGKNWNFTILRPQIVIGEAIGGNLSLIPPLGVYAALLREEGSPLYFPGGNPSVFELVDTDLLARSMEWAATSGAARNETYNVTNGDVATWQDLWPVVADALGMEVGPAKPLSLAHEMPKRQSDWGAIAKKYNLVAPADLHAFVGESFHFADSCLAYRKEGASTLVSQPMLVSTVKARQAGFHDCIDSADMMRKWFREFQQHRLLPPLK
;
A
#
# COMPACT_ATOMS: atom_id res chain seq x y z
N MET A 1 11.25 -3.38 30.67
CA MET A 1 10.07 -4.16 30.19
C MET A 1 10.55 -5.09 29.09
N ALA A 2 9.94 -6.27 28.91
CA ALA A 2 10.24 -7.11 27.74
C ALA A 2 9.86 -6.34 26.46
N LYS A 3 10.71 -6.41 25.42
CA LYS A 3 10.42 -5.80 24.13
C LYS A 3 9.15 -6.42 23.53
N ARG A 4 8.35 -5.61 22.84
CA ARG A 4 7.25 -6.10 22.02
C ARG A 4 7.82 -6.73 20.76
N LYS A 5 7.24 -7.83 20.32
CA LYS A 5 7.70 -8.50 19.10
C LYS A 5 6.56 -8.51 18.07
N ILE A 6 6.80 -7.81 16.95
CA ILE A 6 5.82 -7.70 15.86
C ILE A 6 6.25 -8.54 14.66
N LEU A 7 5.34 -9.36 14.16
CA LEU A 7 5.46 -10.03 12.88
C LEU A 7 4.75 -9.18 11.81
N VAL A 8 5.47 -8.80 10.76
CA VAL A 8 4.93 -8.04 9.62
C VAL A 8 4.82 -8.96 8.42
N ALA A 9 3.61 -9.38 8.07
CA ALA A 9 3.33 -10.19 6.88
C ALA A 9 3.15 -9.29 5.65
N GLY A 10 3.75 -9.68 4.53
CA GLY A 10 3.80 -8.84 3.32
C GLY A 10 4.91 -7.79 3.36
N ALA A 11 6.00 -8.08 4.07
CA ALA A 11 7.09 -7.17 4.40
C ALA A 11 7.80 -6.53 3.19
N SER A 12 7.78 -7.14 2.00
CA SER A 12 8.33 -6.57 0.76
C SER A 12 7.32 -5.75 -0.05
N GLY A 13 6.04 -5.71 0.36
CA GLY A 13 5.00 -4.89 -0.25
C GLY A 13 4.96 -3.48 0.32
N LEU A 14 4.27 -2.57 -0.37
CA LEU A 14 4.19 -1.15 -0.04
C LEU A 14 3.87 -0.87 1.44
N VAL A 15 2.79 -1.44 1.95
CA VAL A 15 2.33 -1.23 3.33
C VAL A 15 3.23 -1.98 4.33
N GLY A 16 3.57 -3.24 4.04
CA GLY A 16 4.41 -4.04 4.93
C GLY A 16 5.83 -3.49 5.06
N TYR A 17 6.40 -2.98 3.98
CA TYR A 17 7.71 -2.35 4.03
C TYR A 17 7.72 -1.08 4.86
N GLY A 18 6.68 -0.23 4.73
CA GLY A 18 6.49 0.93 5.61
C GLY A 18 6.40 0.54 7.09
N ALA A 19 5.68 -0.55 7.40
CA ALA A 19 5.59 -1.07 8.77
C ALA A 19 6.96 -1.57 9.28
N VAL A 20 7.71 -2.35 8.48
CA VAL A 20 9.08 -2.79 8.85
C VAL A 20 9.97 -1.59 9.13
N ARG A 21 10.00 -0.61 8.22
CA ARG A 21 10.79 0.63 8.34
C ARG A 21 10.46 1.40 9.62
N HIS A 22 9.19 1.46 10.00
CA HIS A 22 8.75 2.18 11.19
C HIS A 22 9.12 1.44 12.47
N PHE A 23 8.63 0.20 12.62
CA PHE A 23 8.81 -0.55 13.86
C PHE A 23 10.27 -0.91 14.16
N ALA A 24 11.10 -1.12 13.13
CA ALA A 24 12.53 -1.39 13.33
C ALA A 24 13.32 -0.20 13.90
N LYS A 25 12.78 1.03 13.83
CA LYS A 25 13.40 2.21 14.44
C LYS A 25 13.00 2.43 15.91
N LEU A 26 11.98 1.70 16.38
CA LEU A 26 11.46 1.87 17.73
C LEU A 26 12.23 0.95 18.71
N PRO A 27 12.85 1.51 19.78
CA PRO A 27 13.77 0.76 20.65
C PRO A 27 13.11 -0.34 21.47
N ASP A 28 11.80 -0.26 21.68
CA ASP A 28 11.00 -1.22 22.45
C ASP A 28 10.28 -2.26 21.58
N TRP A 29 10.59 -2.32 20.26
CA TRP A 29 10.07 -3.29 19.33
C TRP A 29 11.17 -4.17 18.73
N GLU A 30 10.85 -5.44 18.53
CA GLU A 30 11.58 -6.38 17.70
C GLU A 30 10.70 -6.73 16.49
N VAL A 31 11.28 -6.75 15.28
CA VAL A 31 10.54 -6.95 14.04
C VAL A 31 10.91 -8.25 13.36
N ILE A 32 9.91 -9.04 13.00
CA ILE A 32 10.03 -10.19 12.10
C ILE A 32 9.36 -9.80 10.78
N ALA A 33 10.16 -9.64 9.73
CA ALA A 33 9.70 -9.32 8.39
C ALA A 33 9.42 -10.60 7.61
N VAL A 34 8.19 -10.82 7.17
CA VAL A 34 7.73 -12.06 6.50
C VAL A 34 7.24 -11.75 5.10
N SER A 35 7.86 -12.33 4.10
CA SER A 35 7.44 -12.29 2.69
C SER A 35 8.24 -13.30 1.86
N ARG A 36 7.85 -13.53 0.60
CA ARG A 36 8.59 -14.43 -0.32
C ARG A 36 9.96 -13.88 -0.69
N ARG A 37 10.08 -12.56 -0.84
CA ARG A 37 11.34 -11.85 -1.17
C ARG A 37 11.68 -10.90 -0.03
N ALA A 38 12.96 -10.74 0.27
CA ALA A 38 13.40 -9.76 1.24
C ALA A 38 12.99 -8.33 0.78
N PRO A 39 12.60 -7.45 1.71
CA PRO A 39 12.45 -6.04 1.42
C PRO A 39 13.82 -5.40 1.08
N ALA A 40 13.79 -4.22 0.44
CA ALA A 40 15.00 -3.52 0.00
C ALA A 40 15.98 -3.26 1.17
N HIS A 41 15.45 -2.89 2.33
CA HIS A 41 16.21 -2.72 3.56
C HIS A 41 15.49 -3.42 4.71
N LEU A 42 16.24 -4.16 5.51
CA LEU A 42 15.69 -4.86 6.69
C LEU A 42 15.78 -4.00 7.95
N TYR A 43 16.63 -2.97 7.95
CA TYR A 43 16.99 -2.26 9.17
C TYR A 43 17.45 -3.28 10.22
N ASP A 44 16.87 -3.28 11.43
CA ASP A 44 17.16 -4.28 12.47
C ASP A 44 16.15 -5.45 12.49
N ALA A 45 15.32 -5.61 11.44
CA ALA A 45 14.33 -6.67 11.38
C ALA A 45 14.94 -8.03 11.00
N ARG A 46 14.50 -9.10 11.65
CA ARG A 46 14.79 -10.48 11.23
C ARG A 46 13.91 -10.85 10.04
N PHE A 47 14.50 -11.27 8.94
CA PHE A 47 13.75 -11.71 7.77
C PHE A 47 13.45 -13.21 7.80
N VAL A 48 12.22 -13.57 7.41
CA VAL A 48 11.76 -14.94 7.23
C VAL A 48 11.12 -15.06 5.85
N SER A 49 11.74 -15.86 4.97
CA SER A 49 11.21 -16.15 3.64
C SER A 49 10.20 -17.29 3.70
N VAL A 50 8.98 -17.03 3.27
CA VAL A 50 7.93 -18.05 3.16
C VAL A 50 6.87 -17.65 2.14
N ASP A 51 6.35 -18.64 1.41
CA ASP A 51 5.10 -18.51 0.67
C ASP A 51 3.95 -18.87 1.63
N LEU A 52 3.04 -17.92 1.85
CA LEU A 52 1.88 -18.13 2.75
C LEU A 52 0.87 -19.15 2.19
N LEU A 53 1.05 -19.63 0.97
CA LEU A 53 0.27 -20.74 0.41
C LEU A 53 0.88 -22.12 0.72
N ASP A 54 2.13 -22.18 1.16
CA ASP A 54 2.76 -23.41 1.65
C ASP A 54 2.33 -23.65 3.12
N GLU A 55 1.21 -24.36 3.30
CA GLU A 55 0.62 -24.64 4.60
C GLU A 55 1.60 -25.35 5.55
N ASN A 56 2.35 -26.34 5.05
CA ASN A 56 3.27 -27.12 5.89
C ASN A 56 4.42 -26.24 6.39
N ARG A 57 5.01 -25.44 5.48
CA ARG A 57 6.08 -24.52 5.86
C ARG A 57 5.59 -23.42 6.80
N CYS A 58 4.39 -22.90 6.60
CA CYS A 58 3.75 -21.96 7.53
C CYS A 58 3.55 -22.58 8.91
N ARG A 59 3.05 -23.81 8.99
CA ARG A 59 2.85 -24.54 10.26
C ARG A 59 4.15 -24.73 11.04
N GLU A 60 5.23 -25.12 10.36
CA GLU A 60 6.55 -25.28 10.97
C GLU A 60 7.08 -23.94 11.50
N LEU A 61 7.09 -22.91 10.65
CA LEU A 61 7.71 -21.61 10.98
C LEU A 61 6.93 -20.86 12.06
N PHE A 62 5.62 -20.68 11.87
CA PHE A 62 4.81 -19.87 12.77
C PHE A 62 4.40 -20.61 14.05
N GLY A 63 4.38 -21.94 13.99
CA GLY A 63 4.13 -22.79 15.17
C GLY A 63 5.24 -22.73 16.24
N GLU A 64 6.43 -22.25 15.90
CA GLU A 64 7.54 -22.06 16.83
C GLU A 64 7.69 -20.62 17.35
N MET A 65 6.90 -19.68 16.82
CA MET A 65 7.00 -18.26 17.18
C MET A 65 6.20 -17.90 18.46
N SER A 66 6.54 -18.54 19.57
CA SER A 66 5.82 -18.42 20.84
C SER A 66 5.94 -17.04 21.52
N ASP A 67 6.94 -16.25 21.16
CA ASP A 67 7.25 -14.96 21.75
C ASP A 67 6.72 -13.75 20.94
N VAL A 68 6.02 -13.99 19.83
CA VAL A 68 5.35 -12.94 19.07
C VAL A 68 4.17 -12.38 19.88
N THR A 69 4.12 -11.07 19.98
CA THR A 69 3.08 -10.33 20.72
C THR A 69 2.14 -9.55 19.81
N HIS A 70 2.57 -9.23 18.61
CA HIS A 70 1.81 -8.40 17.65
C HIS A 70 1.93 -8.96 16.24
N LEU A 71 0.87 -8.78 15.44
CA LEU A 71 0.85 -9.09 14.01
C LEU A 71 0.37 -7.86 13.22
N ALA A 72 1.13 -7.43 12.21
CA ALA A 72 0.67 -6.55 11.16
C ALA A 72 0.48 -7.37 9.87
N TYR A 73 -0.76 -7.62 9.46
CA TYR A 73 -1.06 -8.42 8.29
C TYR A 73 -1.36 -7.51 7.09
N ALA A 74 -0.37 -7.35 6.21
CA ALA A 74 -0.42 -6.57 4.97
C ALA A 74 -0.15 -7.44 3.72
N ALA A 75 -0.13 -8.77 3.86
CA ALA A 75 0.07 -9.67 2.74
C ALA A 75 -1.17 -9.70 1.83
N LEU A 76 -0.92 -9.63 0.53
CA LEU A 76 -1.93 -9.62 -0.51
C LEU A 76 -1.44 -10.43 -1.71
N SER A 77 -2.31 -11.25 -2.28
CA SER A 77 -2.14 -11.89 -3.59
C SER A 77 -3.09 -11.25 -4.58
N GLU A 78 -2.56 -10.78 -5.70
CA GLU A 78 -3.33 -10.21 -6.80
C GLU A 78 -2.96 -10.90 -8.11
N LYS A 79 -3.95 -11.10 -8.96
CA LYS A 79 -3.77 -11.59 -10.32
C LYS A 79 -3.22 -10.47 -11.23
N PRO A 80 -2.51 -10.83 -12.32
CA PRO A 80 -2.16 -9.87 -13.36
C PRO A 80 -3.41 -9.10 -13.84
N GLY A 81 -3.24 -7.81 -14.22
CA GLY A 81 -4.35 -6.95 -14.63
C GLY A 81 -5.14 -6.34 -13.47
N ILE A 82 -4.82 -6.66 -12.22
CA ILE A 82 -5.32 -6.11 -10.94
C ILE A 82 -6.85 -6.15 -10.80
N PHE A 83 -7.59 -5.38 -11.62
CA PHE A 83 -9.01 -5.08 -11.42
C PHE A 83 -9.92 -6.32 -11.56
N GLU A 84 -9.62 -7.21 -12.49
CA GLU A 84 -10.37 -8.45 -12.71
C GLU A 84 -10.28 -9.39 -11.50
N GLY A 85 -9.12 -9.41 -10.85
CA GLY A 85 -8.90 -10.21 -9.64
C GLY A 85 -9.74 -9.76 -8.45
N TRP A 86 -10.16 -8.49 -8.40
CA TRP A 86 -10.90 -7.96 -7.25
C TRP A 86 -12.33 -8.52 -7.12
N VAL A 87 -12.87 -9.06 -8.20
CA VAL A 87 -14.19 -9.70 -8.21
C VAL A 87 -14.11 -11.23 -8.40
N ASP A 88 -12.89 -11.77 -8.43
CA ASP A 88 -12.64 -13.21 -8.61
C ASP A 88 -12.69 -13.95 -7.28
N ARG A 89 -13.65 -14.87 -7.15
CA ARG A 89 -13.83 -15.68 -5.95
C ARG A 89 -12.59 -16.52 -5.61
N ALA A 90 -11.91 -17.08 -6.60
CA ALA A 90 -10.71 -17.88 -6.36
C ALA A 90 -9.58 -17.02 -5.75
N GLN A 91 -9.39 -15.78 -6.20
CA GLN A 91 -8.43 -14.85 -5.58
C GLN A 91 -8.84 -14.47 -4.16
N MET A 92 -10.13 -14.34 -3.87
CA MET A 92 -10.62 -14.06 -2.52
C MET A 92 -10.27 -15.20 -1.55
N GLU A 93 -10.49 -16.45 -1.98
CA GLU A 93 -10.15 -17.63 -1.17
C GLU A 93 -8.63 -17.79 -0.98
N VAL A 94 -7.83 -17.49 -2.00
CA VAL A 94 -6.36 -17.46 -1.87
C VAL A 94 -5.93 -16.49 -0.77
N ASN A 95 -6.47 -15.27 -0.73
CA ASN A 95 -6.13 -14.29 0.28
C ASN A 95 -6.58 -14.70 1.70
N LEU A 96 -7.72 -15.38 1.84
CA LEU A 96 -8.14 -15.95 3.10
C LEU A 96 -7.23 -17.10 3.54
N THR A 97 -6.86 -18.00 2.61
CA THR A 97 -5.96 -19.13 2.87
C THR A 97 -4.60 -18.65 3.36
N MET A 98 -4.02 -17.63 2.74
CA MET A 98 -2.77 -17.02 3.18
C MET A 98 -2.84 -16.53 4.64
N LEU A 99 -3.94 -15.88 5.03
CA LEU A 99 -4.13 -15.44 6.42
C LEU A 99 -4.26 -16.63 7.37
N ARG A 100 -5.03 -17.66 7.02
CA ARG A 100 -5.22 -18.87 7.83
C ARG A 100 -3.91 -19.61 8.05
N ASN A 101 -3.15 -19.85 6.99
CA ASN A 101 -1.88 -20.58 7.06
C ASN A 101 -0.86 -19.87 7.97
N LEU A 102 -0.87 -18.55 8.01
CA LEU A 102 -0.03 -17.80 8.94
C LEU A 102 -0.61 -17.80 10.36
N PHE A 103 -1.90 -17.43 10.49
CA PHE A 103 -2.45 -17.04 11.78
C PHE A 103 -2.80 -18.23 12.68
N ASP A 104 -3.29 -19.36 12.13
CA ASP A 104 -3.67 -20.51 12.92
C ASP A 104 -2.50 -21.10 13.72
N PRO A 105 -1.33 -21.42 13.12
CA PRO A 105 -0.18 -21.88 13.88
C PRO A 105 0.42 -20.80 14.78
N LEU A 106 0.47 -19.53 14.33
CA LEU A 106 0.96 -18.43 15.16
C LEU A 106 0.12 -18.26 16.43
N GLN A 107 -1.20 -18.20 16.31
CA GLN A 107 -2.10 -18.06 17.48
C GLN A 107 -1.99 -19.26 18.44
N ALA A 108 -1.75 -20.45 17.91
CA ALA A 108 -1.56 -21.64 18.72
C ALA A 108 -0.25 -21.57 19.54
N ALA A 109 0.82 -21.04 18.98
CA ALA A 109 2.13 -20.89 19.61
C ALA A 109 2.22 -19.64 20.50
N ALA A 110 1.84 -18.48 20.01
CA ALA A 110 2.00 -17.17 20.64
C ALA A 110 0.96 -16.92 21.74
N LYS A 111 1.15 -17.51 22.90
CA LYS A 111 0.21 -17.41 24.04
C LYS A 111 0.07 -15.99 24.59
N ASN A 112 1.06 -15.13 24.34
CA ASN A 112 1.10 -13.73 24.75
C ASN A 112 0.74 -12.77 23.60
N LEU A 113 0.06 -13.26 22.55
CA LEU A 113 -0.44 -12.39 21.49
C LEU A 113 -1.36 -11.32 22.09
N GLN A 114 -1.13 -10.07 21.74
CA GLN A 114 -1.83 -8.88 22.27
C GLN A 114 -2.69 -8.22 21.21
N HIS A 115 -2.16 -8.08 19.97
CA HIS A 115 -2.83 -7.30 18.94
C HIS A 115 -2.57 -7.83 17.52
N VAL A 116 -3.58 -7.68 16.65
CA VAL A 116 -3.51 -7.94 15.21
C VAL A 116 -4.00 -6.72 14.43
N SER A 117 -3.15 -6.09 13.65
CA SER A 117 -3.55 -5.10 12.66
C SER A 117 -3.85 -5.80 11.33
N LEU A 118 -5.08 -5.67 10.84
CA LEU A 118 -5.50 -6.18 9.53
C LEU A 118 -5.72 -5.02 8.57
N LEU A 119 -5.10 -5.10 7.40
CA LEU A 119 -5.20 -4.06 6.37
C LEU A 119 -6.33 -4.38 5.37
N GLN A 120 -7.19 -3.40 5.16
CA GLN A 120 -8.22 -3.37 4.13
C GLN A 120 -8.01 -2.14 3.23
N GLY A 121 -9.05 -1.56 2.69
CA GLY A 121 -9.05 -0.33 1.92
C GLY A 121 -10.46 0.04 1.49
N THR A 122 -10.58 1.01 0.60
CA THR A 122 -11.88 1.55 0.12
C THR A 122 -12.73 0.56 -0.66
N LYS A 123 -12.15 -0.56 -1.12
CA LYS A 123 -12.93 -1.69 -1.65
C LYS A 123 -13.94 -2.24 -0.63
N ALA A 124 -13.71 -2.04 0.67
CA ALA A 124 -14.69 -2.37 1.71
C ALA A 124 -16.00 -1.57 1.58
N TYR A 125 -15.96 -0.41 0.93
CA TYR A 125 -17.13 0.41 0.64
C TYR A 125 -17.72 0.17 -0.75
N GLY A 126 -17.17 -0.75 -1.54
CA GLY A 126 -17.59 -1.01 -2.91
C GLY A 126 -17.03 -0.02 -3.94
N ALA A 127 -16.00 0.75 -3.60
CA ALA A 127 -15.44 1.81 -4.45
C ALA A 127 -14.96 1.34 -5.84
N HIS A 128 -14.67 0.05 -6.00
CA HIS A 128 -14.29 -0.56 -7.28
C HIS A 128 -15.49 -0.99 -8.13
N LEU A 129 -16.71 -0.90 -7.61
CA LEU A 129 -17.94 -1.34 -8.28
C LEU A 129 -18.85 -0.17 -8.65
N ALA A 130 -18.96 0.83 -7.76
CA ALA A 130 -19.86 1.96 -7.90
C ALA A 130 -19.39 3.17 -7.06
N PRO A 131 -19.95 4.37 -7.30
CA PRO A 131 -19.75 5.53 -6.43
C PRO A 131 -20.12 5.20 -4.99
N ILE A 132 -19.28 5.62 -4.05
CA ILE A 132 -19.49 5.43 -2.61
C ILE A 132 -20.06 6.70 -1.97
N PRO A 133 -20.75 6.58 -0.82
CA PRO A 133 -21.14 7.76 -0.02
C PRO A 133 -19.94 8.62 0.37
N ILE A 134 -20.07 9.95 0.31
CA ILE A 134 -19.02 10.90 0.64
C ILE A 134 -19.38 11.69 1.89
N PRO A 135 -18.55 11.62 2.93
CA PRO A 135 -17.45 10.69 3.11
C PRO A 135 -17.94 9.30 3.52
N ALA A 136 -17.22 8.24 3.07
CA ALA A 136 -17.49 6.89 3.55
C ALA A 136 -17.08 6.75 5.03
N ARG A 137 -17.89 6.07 5.81
CA ARG A 137 -17.70 5.94 7.26
C ARG A 137 -17.70 4.49 7.70
N GLU A 138 -16.88 4.18 8.67
CA GLU A 138 -16.67 2.82 9.21
C GLU A 138 -17.96 2.23 9.83
N ARG A 139 -18.84 3.10 10.35
CA ARG A 139 -20.14 2.72 10.94
C ARG A 139 -21.21 2.37 9.90
N ALA A 140 -20.96 2.62 8.60
CA ALA A 140 -21.88 2.24 7.54
C ALA A 140 -22.00 0.72 7.47
N PRO A 141 -23.19 0.17 7.11
CA PRO A 141 -23.32 -1.25 6.84
C PRO A 141 -22.32 -1.72 5.78
N ARG A 142 -21.89 -2.99 5.87
CA ARG A 142 -21.06 -3.59 4.83
C ARG A 142 -21.76 -3.50 3.48
N HIS A 143 -21.00 -3.08 2.47
CA HIS A 143 -21.52 -3.11 1.10
C HIS A 143 -21.82 -4.56 0.69
N PRO A 144 -23.02 -4.84 0.10
CA PRO A 144 -23.45 -6.20 -0.21
C PRO A 144 -22.77 -6.75 -1.47
N HIS A 145 -21.45 -6.99 -1.40
CA HIS A 145 -20.67 -7.62 -2.46
C HIS A 145 -19.68 -8.62 -1.86
N GLU A 146 -19.29 -9.61 -2.65
CA GLU A 146 -18.23 -10.52 -2.24
C GLU A 146 -16.88 -9.76 -2.23
N ASN A 147 -16.09 -9.97 -1.18
CA ASN A 147 -14.78 -9.35 -1.02
C ASN A 147 -13.93 -10.19 -0.07
N PHE A 148 -12.66 -10.39 -0.40
CA PHE A 148 -11.76 -11.10 0.51
C PHE A 148 -11.57 -10.37 1.85
N TYR A 149 -11.76 -9.05 1.91
CA TYR A 149 -11.76 -8.31 3.18
C TYR A 149 -12.79 -8.83 4.15
N TRP A 150 -14.00 -9.18 3.65
CA TRP A 150 -15.05 -9.77 4.49
C TRP A 150 -14.69 -11.16 4.98
N LEU A 151 -14.09 -11.99 4.12
CA LEU A 151 -13.64 -13.33 4.48
C LEU A 151 -12.56 -13.27 5.58
N GLN A 152 -11.59 -12.39 5.43
CA GLN A 152 -10.52 -12.18 6.41
C GLN A 152 -11.03 -11.57 7.72
N GLU A 153 -11.91 -10.57 7.64
CA GLU A 153 -12.50 -9.93 8.82
C GLU A 153 -13.35 -10.90 9.62
N ASP A 154 -14.25 -11.66 8.96
CA ASP A 154 -15.11 -12.62 9.63
C ASP A 154 -14.30 -13.76 10.28
N TYR A 155 -13.27 -14.25 9.59
CA TYR A 155 -12.33 -15.20 10.16
C TYR A 155 -11.63 -14.65 11.40
N LEU A 156 -11.09 -13.43 11.34
CA LEU A 156 -10.37 -12.84 12.46
C LEU A 156 -11.29 -12.58 13.65
N ARG A 157 -12.52 -12.08 13.42
CA ARG A 157 -13.53 -11.89 14.47
C ARG A 157 -13.92 -13.19 15.14
N ALA A 158 -14.12 -14.26 14.37
CA ALA A 158 -14.41 -15.59 14.92
C ALA A 158 -13.25 -16.13 15.77
N LYS A 159 -11.99 -15.94 15.32
CA LYS A 159 -10.80 -16.37 16.09
C LYS A 159 -10.58 -15.56 17.36
N GLN A 160 -10.99 -14.29 17.38
CA GLN A 160 -10.84 -13.40 18.53
C GLN A 160 -11.87 -13.68 19.62
N ALA A 161 -13.04 -14.21 19.28
CA ALA A 161 -14.12 -14.42 20.24
C ALA A 161 -13.65 -15.18 21.48
N GLY A 162 -13.79 -14.56 22.66
CA GLY A 162 -13.37 -15.13 23.95
C GLY A 162 -11.85 -15.17 24.17
N LYS A 163 -11.04 -14.45 23.38
CA LYS A 163 -9.58 -14.36 23.55
C LYS A 163 -9.16 -13.02 24.16
N ASN A 164 -7.98 -13.01 24.76
CA ASN A 164 -7.42 -11.80 25.42
C ASN A 164 -6.75 -10.83 24.43
N TRP A 165 -6.35 -11.30 23.25
CA TRP A 165 -5.81 -10.42 22.21
C TRP A 165 -6.94 -9.63 21.54
N ASN A 166 -6.61 -8.53 20.92
CA ASN A 166 -7.55 -7.69 20.17
C ASN A 166 -7.04 -7.45 18.74
N PHE A 167 -7.88 -6.88 17.88
CA PHE A 167 -7.49 -6.50 16.53
C PHE A 167 -7.94 -5.08 16.21
N THR A 168 -7.31 -4.51 15.18
CA THR A 168 -7.79 -3.29 14.53
C THR A 168 -7.76 -3.48 13.03
N ILE A 169 -8.82 -3.07 12.35
CA ILE A 169 -8.91 -3.04 10.90
C ILE A 169 -8.61 -1.61 10.45
N LEU A 170 -7.58 -1.45 9.62
CA LEU A 170 -7.19 -0.17 9.05
C LEU A 170 -7.58 -0.13 7.56
N ARG A 171 -8.31 0.91 7.16
CA ARG A 171 -8.78 1.13 5.79
C ARG A 171 -8.09 2.37 5.21
N PRO A 172 -6.86 2.23 4.69
CA PRO A 172 -6.19 3.32 4.00
C PRO A 172 -6.86 3.63 2.66
N GLN A 173 -6.67 4.86 2.20
CA GLN A 173 -6.95 5.30 0.85
C GLN A 173 -5.77 4.95 -0.09
N ILE A 174 -5.51 5.74 -1.13
CA ILE A 174 -4.37 5.55 -2.04
C ILE A 174 -3.06 5.67 -1.26
N VAL A 175 -2.35 4.55 -1.13
CA VAL A 175 -1.13 4.46 -0.33
C VAL A 175 0.08 4.90 -1.15
N ILE A 176 0.89 5.81 -0.59
CA ILE A 176 2.12 6.31 -1.19
C ILE A 176 3.32 5.91 -0.33
N GLY A 177 4.34 5.37 -0.97
CA GLY A 177 5.54 4.90 -0.31
C GLY A 177 6.50 4.18 -1.25
N GLU A 178 7.50 3.52 -0.68
CA GLU A 178 8.46 2.74 -1.43
C GLU A 178 8.01 1.28 -1.58
N ALA A 179 7.97 0.81 -2.82
CA ALA A 179 7.86 -0.61 -3.15
C ALA A 179 8.49 -0.87 -4.52
N ILE A 180 9.16 -2.01 -4.67
CA ILE A 180 9.74 -2.48 -5.94
C ILE A 180 8.92 -3.68 -6.42
N GLY A 181 8.48 -3.64 -7.68
CA GLY A 181 7.65 -4.69 -8.28
C GLY A 181 6.28 -4.83 -7.63
N GLY A 182 5.77 -3.74 -7.05
CA GLY A 182 4.43 -3.68 -6.47
C GLY A 182 3.34 -3.47 -7.54
N ASN A 183 2.09 -3.80 -7.19
CA ASN A 183 0.97 -3.68 -8.12
C ASN A 183 0.12 -2.41 -7.91
N LEU A 184 0.24 -1.77 -6.74
CA LEU A 184 -0.59 -0.63 -6.33
C LEU A 184 0.28 0.53 -5.82
N SER A 185 1.36 0.86 -6.54
CA SER A 185 2.27 1.96 -6.20
C SER A 185 2.17 3.09 -7.23
N LEU A 186 2.37 4.35 -6.82
CA LEU A 186 2.35 5.49 -7.74
C LEU A 186 3.74 6.08 -8.02
N ILE A 187 4.67 5.99 -7.09
CA ILE A 187 5.98 6.64 -7.27
C ILE A 187 6.80 6.01 -8.40
N PRO A 188 6.98 4.68 -8.50
CA PRO A 188 7.71 4.08 -9.60
C PRO A 188 7.15 4.41 -10.99
N PRO A 189 5.83 4.23 -11.29
CA PRO A 189 5.31 4.51 -12.62
C PRO A 189 5.42 5.98 -13.01
N LEU A 190 5.16 6.92 -12.09
CA LEU A 190 5.31 8.35 -12.36
C LEU A 190 6.78 8.74 -12.55
N GLY A 191 7.67 8.16 -11.74
CA GLY A 191 9.11 8.40 -11.83
C GLY A 191 9.71 7.89 -13.13
N VAL A 192 9.31 6.71 -13.60
CA VAL A 192 9.73 6.16 -14.92
C VAL A 192 9.25 7.06 -16.05
N TYR A 193 7.96 7.44 -16.05
CA TYR A 193 7.38 8.33 -17.06
C TYR A 193 8.13 9.66 -17.13
N ALA A 194 8.37 10.28 -15.99
CA ALA A 194 9.10 11.53 -15.90
C ALA A 194 10.57 11.39 -16.35
N ALA A 195 11.25 10.30 -15.98
CA ALA A 195 12.63 10.05 -16.38
C ALA A 195 12.77 9.93 -17.91
N LEU A 196 11.83 9.25 -18.57
CA LEU A 196 11.79 9.13 -20.02
C LEU A 196 11.59 10.48 -20.69
N LEU A 197 10.62 11.28 -20.25
CA LEU A 197 10.38 12.63 -20.78
C LEU A 197 11.58 13.56 -20.57
N ARG A 198 12.23 13.48 -19.42
CA ARG A 198 13.41 14.29 -19.11
C ARG A 198 14.60 13.97 -20.01
N GLU A 199 14.81 12.70 -20.37
CA GLU A 199 15.85 12.30 -21.33
C GLU A 199 15.55 12.81 -22.74
N GLU A 200 14.28 12.98 -23.09
CA GLU A 200 13.84 13.60 -24.37
C GLU A 200 13.91 15.13 -24.35
N GLY A 201 14.24 15.77 -23.21
CA GLY A 201 14.20 17.22 -23.06
C GLY A 201 12.78 17.78 -23.05
N SER A 202 11.78 16.97 -22.76
CA SER A 202 10.36 17.32 -22.72
C SER A 202 9.92 17.76 -21.33
N PRO A 203 8.93 18.65 -21.19
CA PRO A 203 8.31 18.94 -19.91
C PRO A 203 7.48 17.75 -19.41
N LEU A 204 7.09 17.79 -18.14
CA LEU A 204 6.25 16.76 -17.54
C LEU A 204 4.78 16.99 -17.91
N TYR A 205 4.32 16.30 -18.95
CA TYR A 205 2.92 16.32 -19.37
C TYR A 205 2.04 15.57 -18.37
N PHE A 206 0.84 16.10 -18.05
CA PHE A 206 -0.14 15.35 -17.28
C PHE A 206 -0.78 14.26 -18.16
N PRO A 207 -0.57 12.97 -17.86
CA PRO A 207 -1.03 11.88 -18.75
C PRO A 207 -2.48 11.47 -18.47
N GLY A 208 -3.10 12.00 -17.41
CA GLY A 208 -4.44 11.63 -16.97
C GLY A 208 -5.58 12.30 -17.74
N GLY A 209 -6.79 12.00 -17.28
CA GLY A 209 -8.03 12.58 -17.79
C GLY A 209 -8.51 13.74 -16.93
N ASN A 210 -9.79 13.68 -16.54
CA ASN A 210 -10.42 14.67 -15.65
C ASN A 210 -10.63 14.08 -14.24
N PRO A 211 -9.63 14.13 -13.37
CA PRO A 211 -9.69 13.56 -12.05
C PRO A 211 -10.60 14.37 -11.13
N SER A 212 -11.26 13.68 -10.21
CA SER A 212 -11.95 14.31 -9.09
C SER A 212 -10.98 14.51 -7.90
N VAL A 213 -11.50 15.10 -6.83
CA VAL A 213 -10.79 15.17 -5.53
C VAL A 213 -10.59 13.77 -4.96
N PHE A 214 -9.45 13.56 -4.32
CA PHE A 214 -9.07 12.28 -3.70
C PHE A 214 -8.27 12.51 -2.42
N GLU A 215 -8.05 11.44 -1.67
CA GLU A 215 -7.20 11.41 -0.49
C GLU A 215 -6.03 10.45 -0.71
N LEU A 216 -4.91 10.75 -0.08
CA LEU A 216 -3.71 9.93 -0.06
C LEU A 216 -3.39 9.51 1.38
N VAL A 217 -2.55 8.50 1.51
CA VAL A 217 -1.95 8.13 2.80
C VAL A 217 -0.49 7.74 2.62
N ASP A 218 0.36 8.38 3.41
CA ASP A 218 1.78 8.03 3.51
C ASP A 218 1.96 6.70 4.25
N THR A 219 2.83 5.81 3.76
CA THR A 219 3.16 4.57 4.47
C THR A 219 3.73 4.81 5.86
N ASP A 220 4.44 5.94 6.09
CA ASP A 220 4.93 6.29 7.42
C ASP A 220 3.77 6.66 8.36
N LEU A 221 2.74 7.39 7.88
CA LEU A 221 1.53 7.69 8.65
C LEU A 221 0.73 6.41 8.94
N LEU A 222 0.59 5.56 7.93
CA LEU A 222 -0.12 4.29 8.08
C LEU A 222 0.59 3.38 9.10
N ALA A 223 1.93 3.34 9.11
CA ALA A 223 2.69 2.59 10.09
C ALA A 223 2.54 3.16 11.51
N ARG A 224 2.53 4.50 11.68
CA ARG A 224 2.20 5.14 12.96
C ARG A 224 0.78 4.81 13.43
N SER A 225 -0.18 4.70 12.51
CA SER A 225 -1.54 4.28 12.86
C SER A 225 -1.59 2.83 13.36
N MET A 226 -0.73 1.93 12.82
CA MET A 226 -0.58 0.56 13.33
C MET A 226 0.02 0.53 14.74
N GLU A 227 1.04 1.37 15.01
CA GLU A 227 1.63 1.49 16.35
C GLU A 227 0.61 2.02 17.36
N TRP A 228 -0.11 3.09 16.99
CA TRP A 228 -1.21 3.60 17.81
C TRP A 228 -2.27 2.52 18.07
N ALA A 229 -2.70 1.80 17.04
CA ALA A 229 -3.69 0.74 17.15
C ALA A 229 -3.22 -0.39 18.08
N ALA A 230 -1.95 -0.75 18.02
CA ALA A 230 -1.34 -1.79 18.84
C ALA A 230 -1.26 -1.42 20.33
N THR A 231 -1.28 -0.13 20.65
CA THR A 231 -1.05 0.38 22.02
C THR A 231 -2.27 1.08 22.64
N SER A 232 -3.25 1.49 21.83
CA SER A 232 -4.42 2.24 22.27
C SER A 232 -5.57 1.33 22.69
N GLY A 233 -6.16 1.58 23.86
CA GLY A 233 -7.39 0.92 24.30
C GLY A 233 -8.60 1.26 23.41
N ALA A 234 -8.64 2.43 22.79
CA ALA A 234 -9.72 2.86 21.89
C ALA A 234 -9.72 2.13 20.54
N ALA A 235 -8.58 1.49 20.18
CA ALA A 235 -8.44 0.78 18.91
C ALA A 235 -8.90 -0.69 18.96
N ARG A 236 -9.21 -1.21 20.15
CA ARG A 236 -9.52 -2.62 20.37
C ARG A 236 -10.80 -3.07 19.66
N ASN A 237 -10.65 -4.04 18.75
CA ASN A 237 -11.72 -4.68 17.97
C ASN A 237 -12.51 -3.68 17.11
N GLU A 238 -11.85 -2.61 16.68
CA GLU A 238 -12.41 -1.49 15.95
C GLU A 238 -11.90 -1.43 14.51
N THR A 239 -12.56 -0.61 13.70
CA THR A 239 -12.18 -0.30 12.31
C THR A 239 -11.98 1.19 12.15
N TYR A 240 -10.90 1.60 11.46
CA TYR A 240 -10.58 3.00 11.21
C TYR A 240 -10.18 3.25 9.77
N ASN A 241 -10.71 4.31 9.17
CA ASN A 241 -10.16 4.90 7.95
C ASN A 241 -8.88 5.66 8.27
N VAL A 242 -7.91 5.59 7.36
CA VAL A 242 -6.61 6.28 7.51
C VAL A 242 -6.28 7.02 6.21
N THR A 243 -6.09 8.34 6.31
CA THR A 243 -5.62 9.22 5.24
C THR A 243 -4.63 10.23 5.81
N ASN A 244 -3.93 10.96 4.93
CA ASN A 244 -3.02 12.03 5.37
C ASN A 244 -3.72 13.14 6.16
N GLY A 245 -5.04 13.34 5.93
CA GLY A 245 -5.84 14.34 6.64
C GLY A 245 -6.21 15.56 5.78
N ASP A 246 -5.67 15.67 4.59
CA ASP A 246 -6.04 16.62 3.54
C ASP A 246 -6.73 15.92 2.36
N VAL A 247 -7.21 16.71 1.41
CA VAL A 247 -7.73 16.27 0.11
C VAL A 247 -6.92 16.96 -0.99
N ALA A 248 -6.77 16.29 -2.11
CA ALA A 248 -5.97 16.79 -3.22
C ALA A 248 -6.70 16.67 -4.56
N THR A 249 -6.24 17.45 -5.52
CA THR A 249 -6.50 17.28 -6.95
C THR A 249 -5.19 17.03 -7.69
N TRP A 250 -5.23 16.40 -8.84
CA TRP A 250 -4.02 16.28 -9.67
C TRP A 250 -3.57 17.62 -10.26
N GLN A 251 -4.49 18.59 -10.43
CA GLN A 251 -4.14 19.94 -10.89
C GLN A 251 -3.16 20.62 -9.92
N ASP A 252 -3.37 20.41 -8.60
CA ASP A 252 -2.52 21.01 -7.56
C ASP A 252 -1.26 20.16 -7.27
N LEU A 253 -1.37 18.82 -7.34
CA LEU A 253 -0.23 17.95 -7.08
C LEU A 253 0.72 17.79 -8.26
N TRP A 254 0.27 17.95 -9.50
CA TRP A 254 1.12 17.74 -10.67
C TRP A 254 2.30 18.71 -10.74
N PRO A 255 2.13 20.02 -10.46
CA PRO A 255 3.27 20.94 -10.30
C PRO A 255 4.25 20.50 -9.20
N VAL A 256 3.76 19.95 -8.10
CA VAL A 256 4.61 19.43 -7.01
C VAL A 256 5.43 18.21 -7.46
N VAL A 257 4.83 17.32 -8.25
CA VAL A 257 5.53 16.17 -8.85
C VAL A 257 6.61 16.64 -9.82
N ALA A 258 6.29 17.63 -10.67
CA ALA A 258 7.25 18.19 -11.64
C ALA A 258 8.44 18.84 -10.92
N ASP A 259 8.19 19.66 -9.92
CA ASP A 259 9.22 20.31 -9.09
C ASP A 259 10.12 19.28 -8.39
N ALA A 260 9.53 18.25 -7.77
CA ALA A 260 10.28 17.16 -7.10
C ALA A 260 11.16 16.35 -8.06
N LEU A 261 10.86 16.38 -9.35
CA LEU A 261 11.62 15.70 -10.41
C LEU A 261 12.50 16.64 -11.23
N GLY A 262 12.54 17.94 -10.87
CA GLY A 262 13.33 18.96 -11.57
C GLY A 262 12.88 19.21 -13.01
N MET A 263 11.57 19.20 -13.25
CA MET A 263 10.96 19.36 -14.58
C MET A 263 9.96 20.52 -14.61
N GLU A 264 9.82 21.14 -15.77
CA GLU A 264 8.72 22.07 -16.01
C GLU A 264 7.40 21.31 -16.25
N VAL A 265 6.29 21.92 -15.84
CA VAL A 265 4.94 21.37 -16.10
C VAL A 265 4.57 21.62 -17.56
N GLY A 266 4.25 20.56 -18.28
CA GLY A 266 3.70 20.64 -19.64
C GLY A 266 2.16 20.68 -19.64
N PRO A 267 1.54 20.98 -20.81
CA PRO A 267 0.10 20.86 -20.95
C PRO A 267 -0.40 19.41 -20.74
N ALA A 268 -1.68 19.25 -20.47
CA ALA A 268 -2.28 17.91 -20.39
C ALA A 268 -2.15 17.18 -21.75
N LYS A 269 -1.66 15.95 -21.68
CA LYS A 269 -1.49 15.05 -22.84
C LYS A 269 -1.92 13.65 -22.45
N PRO A 270 -3.24 13.35 -22.49
CA PRO A 270 -3.74 12.06 -22.05
C PRO A 270 -3.04 10.87 -22.72
N LEU A 271 -2.55 9.95 -21.91
CA LEU A 271 -1.74 8.82 -22.33
C LEU A 271 -1.94 7.66 -21.34
N SER A 272 -2.15 6.44 -21.83
CA SER A 272 -2.12 5.26 -20.97
C SER A 272 -0.67 4.90 -20.64
N LEU A 273 -0.29 5.02 -19.38
CA LEU A 273 1.02 4.56 -18.91
C LEU A 273 1.13 3.04 -19.03
N ALA A 274 0.05 2.30 -18.75
CA ALA A 274 0.02 0.85 -18.87
C ALA A 274 0.22 0.37 -20.31
N HIS A 275 -0.23 1.13 -21.30
CA HIS A 275 -0.05 0.76 -22.70
C HIS A 275 1.27 1.24 -23.31
N GLU A 276 1.73 2.44 -22.94
CA GLU A 276 2.90 3.07 -23.58
C GLU A 276 4.23 2.73 -22.89
N MET A 277 4.25 2.65 -21.56
CA MET A 277 5.52 2.47 -20.85
C MET A 277 6.20 1.11 -21.11
N PRO A 278 5.50 -0.03 -21.23
CA PRO A 278 6.14 -1.29 -21.58
C PRO A 278 6.89 -1.27 -22.92
N LYS A 279 6.44 -0.44 -23.88
CA LYS A 279 7.12 -0.25 -25.18
C LYS A 279 8.47 0.46 -25.03
N ARG A 280 8.68 1.16 -23.93
CA ARG A 280 9.86 1.96 -23.60
C ARG A 280 10.86 1.20 -22.71
N GLN A 281 10.75 -0.13 -22.65
CA GLN A 281 11.63 -1.00 -21.84
C GLN A 281 13.12 -0.75 -22.12
N SER A 282 13.51 -0.63 -23.40
CA SER A 282 14.91 -0.38 -23.80
C SER A 282 15.42 0.98 -23.31
N ASP A 283 14.55 2.01 -23.37
CA ASP A 283 14.90 3.37 -22.98
C ASP A 283 15.11 3.44 -21.46
N TRP A 284 14.21 2.81 -20.69
CA TRP A 284 14.40 2.70 -19.25
C TRP A 284 15.68 1.94 -18.89
N GLY A 285 15.99 0.83 -19.57
CA GLY A 285 17.24 0.09 -19.35
C GLY A 285 18.49 0.95 -19.62
N ALA A 286 18.44 1.81 -20.64
CA ALA A 286 19.50 2.75 -20.94
C ALA A 286 19.63 3.83 -19.84
N ILE A 287 18.51 4.37 -19.35
CA ILE A 287 18.47 5.32 -18.22
C ILE A 287 19.04 4.68 -16.96
N ALA A 288 18.60 3.49 -16.60
CA ALA A 288 19.07 2.77 -15.43
C ALA A 288 20.60 2.58 -15.47
N LYS A 289 21.13 2.21 -16.63
CA LYS A 289 22.58 2.08 -16.85
C LYS A 289 23.29 3.44 -16.79
N LYS A 290 22.76 4.46 -17.47
CA LYS A 290 23.36 5.80 -17.54
C LYS A 290 23.57 6.42 -16.16
N TYR A 291 22.58 6.26 -15.28
CA TYR A 291 22.58 6.85 -13.93
C TYR A 291 23.05 5.85 -12.86
N ASN A 292 23.49 4.65 -13.24
CA ASN A 292 23.89 3.58 -12.32
C ASN A 292 22.83 3.35 -11.23
N LEU A 293 21.57 3.17 -11.64
CA LEU A 293 20.47 2.97 -10.71
C LEU A 293 20.54 1.59 -10.06
N VAL A 294 20.03 1.49 -8.84
CA VAL A 294 19.77 0.23 -8.14
C VAL A 294 18.43 -0.37 -8.58
N ALA A 295 17.55 0.46 -9.13
CA ALA A 295 16.28 0.01 -9.70
C ALA A 295 16.51 -1.07 -10.76
N PRO A 296 15.66 -2.12 -10.82
CA PRO A 296 15.69 -3.08 -11.90
C PRO A 296 15.65 -2.42 -13.27
N ALA A 297 16.53 -2.85 -14.17
CA ALA A 297 16.51 -2.41 -15.56
C ALA A 297 15.30 -2.96 -16.33
N ASP A 298 14.70 -4.04 -15.84
CA ASP A 298 13.42 -4.56 -16.32
C ASP A 298 12.27 -3.76 -15.69
N LEU A 299 11.42 -3.17 -16.54
CA LEU A 299 10.30 -2.32 -16.10
C LEU A 299 9.28 -3.10 -15.27
N HIS A 300 8.97 -4.33 -15.65
CA HIS A 300 8.01 -5.13 -14.90
C HIS A 300 8.57 -5.53 -13.52
N ALA A 301 9.86 -5.87 -13.45
CA ALA A 301 10.50 -6.13 -12.16
C ALA A 301 10.54 -4.91 -11.25
N PHE A 302 10.64 -3.70 -11.82
CA PHE A 302 10.65 -2.45 -11.06
C PHE A 302 9.26 -1.96 -10.68
N VAL A 303 8.33 -1.90 -11.64
CA VAL A 303 7.03 -1.23 -11.50
C VAL A 303 5.90 -2.22 -11.23
N GLY A 304 6.03 -3.50 -11.60
CA GLY A 304 4.95 -4.48 -11.55
C GLY A 304 3.76 -4.04 -12.39
N GLU A 305 2.55 -4.25 -11.88
CA GLU A 305 1.29 -3.84 -12.52
C GLU A 305 0.90 -2.37 -12.22
N SER A 306 1.78 -1.61 -11.57
CA SER A 306 1.44 -0.27 -11.07
C SER A 306 1.18 0.77 -12.18
N PHE A 307 1.53 0.51 -13.43
CA PHE A 307 1.09 1.37 -14.54
C PHE A 307 -0.43 1.37 -14.73
N HIS A 308 -1.09 0.21 -14.57
CA HIS A 308 -2.55 0.09 -14.60
C HIS A 308 -3.19 0.85 -13.44
N PHE A 309 -2.58 0.74 -12.26
CA PHE A 309 -3.04 1.47 -11.09
C PHE A 309 -2.88 2.99 -11.26
N ALA A 310 -1.76 3.44 -11.82
CA ALA A 310 -1.52 4.85 -12.10
C ALA A 310 -2.54 5.41 -13.11
N ASP A 311 -2.82 4.72 -14.21
CA ASP A 311 -3.87 5.12 -15.16
C ASP A 311 -5.23 5.33 -14.46
N SER A 312 -5.59 4.43 -13.54
CA SER A 312 -6.82 4.55 -12.77
C SER A 312 -6.80 5.75 -11.83
N CYS A 313 -5.71 5.95 -11.06
CA CYS A 313 -5.58 7.08 -10.13
C CYS A 313 -5.54 8.43 -10.85
N LEU A 314 -4.91 8.49 -12.03
CA LEU A 314 -4.83 9.69 -12.86
C LEU A 314 -6.10 9.92 -13.71
N ALA A 315 -7.11 9.06 -13.55
CA ALA A 315 -8.35 9.10 -14.30
C ALA A 315 -8.16 9.07 -15.83
N TYR A 316 -7.13 8.36 -16.31
CA TYR A 316 -6.99 8.13 -17.75
C TYR A 316 -8.22 7.38 -18.29
N ARG A 317 -8.70 7.80 -19.44
CA ARG A 317 -9.79 7.13 -20.19
C ARG A 317 -9.41 7.01 -21.64
N LYS A 318 -9.53 5.81 -22.17
CA LYS A 318 -9.38 5.59 -23.62
C LYS A 318 -10.45 6.41 -24.36
N GLU A 319 -10.08 7.01 -25.49
CA GLU A 319 -11.01 7.71 -26.34
C GLU A 319 -12.20 6.80 -26.71
N GLY A 320 -13.43 7.32 -26.55
CA GLY A 320 -14.66 6.55 -26.75
C GLY A 320 -15.10 5.68 -25.56
N ALA A 321 -14.33 5.61 -24.48
CA ALA A 321 -14.80 5.01 -23.23
C ALA A 321 -15.90 5.87 -22.57
N SER A 322 -16.80 5.22 -21.80
CA SER A 322 -17.88 5.89 -21.07
C SER A 322 -17.36 7.13 -20.33
N THR A 323 -18.08 8.25 -20.49
CA THR A 323 -17.83 9.54 -19.84
C THR A 323 -18.11 9.54 -18.33
N LEU A 324 -18.12 8.38 -17.67
CA LEU A 324 -18.22 8.32 -16.23
C LEU A 324 -17.06 9.15 -15.66
N VAL A 325 -17.41 10.35 -15.19
CA VAL A 325 -16.50 11.22 -14.47
C VAL A 325 -15.89 10.41 -13.35
N SER A 326 -14.57 10.50 -13.15
CA SER A 326 -13.95 9.92 -11.98
C SER A 326 -14.69 10.41 -10.74
N GLN A 327 -15.32 9.48 -10.02
CA GLN A 327 -16.10 9.86 -8.84
C GLN A 327 -15.15 10.18 -7.68
N PRO A 328 -15.45 11.23 -6.89
CA PRO A 328 -14.70 11.48 -5.68
C PRO A 328 -14.76 10.25 -4.76
N MET A 329 -13.64 9.90 -4.18
CA MET A 329 -13.55 8.78 -3.25
C MET A 329 -12.92 9.30 -1.96
N LEU A 330 -13.79 9.75 -1.04
CA LEU A 330 -13.38 10.36 0.22
C LEU A 330 -13.90 9.54 1.40
N VAL A 331 -13.08 9.39 2.43
CA VAL A 331 -13.43 8.68 3.65
C VAL A 331 -13.41 9.61 4.86
N SER A 332 -14.15 9.29 5.91
CA SER A 332 -14.11 10.05 7.15
C SER A 332 -13.04 9.52 8.09
N THR A 333 -12.12 10.36 8.51
CA THR A 333 -11.13 10.05 9.57
C THR A 333 -11.55 10.58 10.95
N VAL A 334 -12.78 11.09 11.09
CA VAL A 334 -13.29 11.66 12.34
C VAL A 334 -13.23 10.66 13.48
N LYS A 335 -13.59 9.39 13.23
CA LYS A 335 -13.54 8.32 14.25
C LYS A 335 -12.13 8.12 14.79
N ALA A 336 -11.12 8.04 13.93
CA ALA A 336 -9.72 7.88 14.33
C ALA A 336 -9.23 9.06 15.18
N ARG A 337 -9.56 10.30 14.76
CA ARG A 337 -9.20 11.50 15.51
C ARG A 337 -9.87 11.56 16.88
N GLN A 338 -11.15 11.21 16.98
CA GLN A 338 -11.89 11.13 18.25
C GLN A 338 -11.35 10.03 19.18
N ALA A 339 -10.77 8.97 18.60
CA ALA A 339 -10.12 7.89 19.33
C ALA A 339 -8.66 8.19 19.71
N GLY A 340 -8.14 9.37 19.39
CA GLY A 340 -6.81 9.83 19.79
C GLY A 340 -5.70 9.65 18.75
N PHE A 341 -6.02 9.24 17.51
CA PHE A 341 -5.06 9.27 16.41
C PHE A 341 -5.16 10.62 15.68
N HIS A 342 -4.26 11.55 16.00
CA HIS A 342 -4.30 12.94 15.50
C HIS A 342 -3.24 13.22 14.41
N ASP A 343 -2.39 12.26 14.10
CA ASP A 343 -1.32 12.43 13.13
C ASP A 343 -1.90 12.80 11.75
N CYS A 344 -1.19 13.68 11.07
CA CYS A 344 -1.46 14.08 9.70
C CYS A 344 -0.15 14.34 8.94
N ILE A 345 -0.24 14.35 7.62
CA ILE A 345 0.87 14.68 6.70
C ILE A 345 0.28 15.50 5.56
N ASP A 346 0.99 16.55 5.14
CA ASP A 346 0.68 17.28 3.91
C ASP A 346 0.99 16.40 2.70
N SER A 347 0.01 16.22 1.79
CA SER A 347 0.16 15.34 0.64
C SER A 347 1.17 15.85 -0.39
N ALA A 348 1.37 17.17 -0.51
CA ALA A 348 2.39 17.73 -1.38
C ALA A 348 3.80 17.46 -0.82
N ASP A 349 3.99 17.65 0.49
CA ASP A 349 5.25 17.34 1.16
C ASP A 349 5.57 15.85 1.13
N MET A 350 4.56 14.99 1.26
CA MET A 350 4.69 13.55 1.08
C MET A 350 5.19 13.20 -0.32
N MET A 351 4.63 13.79 -1.38
CA MET A 351 5.08 13.53 -2.75
C MET A 351 6.54 13.96 -2.95
N ARG A 352 6.93 15.16 -2.47
CA ARG A 352 8.32 15.63 -2.50
C ARG A 352 9.26 14.69 -1.75
N LYS A 353 8.85 14.22 -0.57
CA LYS A 353 9.61 13.27 0.24
C LYS A 353 9.89 11.98 -0.53
N TRP A 354 8.86 11.35 -1.08
CA TRP A 354 9.02 10.04 -1.72
C TRP A 354 9.81 10.11 -3.02
N PHE A 355 9.63 11.12 -3.86
CA PHE A 355 10.50 11.28 -5.03
C PHE A 355 11.96 11.52 -4.64
N ARG A 356 12.22 12.32 -3.61
CA ARG A 356 13.58 12.53 -3.07
C ARG A 356 14.19 11.24 -2.54
N GLU A 357 13.46 10.44 -1.77
CA GLU A 357 13.94 9.16 -1.26
C GLU A 357 14.25 8.18 -2.39
N PHE A 358 13.39 8.10 -3.42
CA PHE A 358 13.67 7.27 -4.60
C PHE A 358 14.93 7.70 -5.35
N GLN A 359 15.21 8.98 -5.43
CA GLN A 359 16.45 9.51 -6.00
C GLN A 359 17.67 9.18 -5.11
N GLN A 360 17.56 9.38 -3.80
CA GLN A 360 18.61 9.06 -2.83
C GLN A 360 18.94 7.57 -2.81
N HIS A 361 17.95 6.70 -2.91
CA HIS A 361 18.10 5.26 -3.01
C HIS A 361 18.51 4.80 -4.41
N ARG A 362 18.74 5.71 -5.34
CA ARG A 362 19.06 5.43 -6.75
C ARG A 362 18.03 4.53 -7.43
N LEU A 363 16.78 4.63 -7.04
CA LEU A 363 15.64 4.00 -7.71
C LEU A 363 15.12 4.85 -8.87
N LEU A 364 15.39 6.15 -8.84
CA LEU A 364 15.14 7.10 -9.92
C LEU A 364 16.41 7.93 -10.19
N PRO A 365 16.55 8.52 -11.40
CA PRO A 365 17.67 9.38 -11.71
C PRO A 365 17.72 10.59 -10.77
N PRO A 366 18.92 11.06 -10.35
CA PRO A 366 19.06 12.22 -9.50
C PRO A 366 18.55 13.49 -10.22
N LEU A 367 18.29 14.55 -9.46
CA LEU A 367 18.10 15.90 -10.02
C LEU A 367 19.39 16.31 -10.75
N LYS A 368 19.26 17.10 -11.82
CA LYS A 368 20.41 17.67 -12.54
C LYS A 368 21.02 18.79 -11.73
#